data_fb82c3f2ba96c7b598652c5ce5c96d40
#
_entry.id   fb82c3f2ba96c7b598652c5ce5c96d40
#
_cell.length_a   1.000
_cell.length_b   1.000
_cell.length_c   1.000
_cell.angle_alpha   90.00
_cell.angle_beta   90.00
_cell.angle_gamma   90.00
#
_symmetry.space_group_name_H-M   'P 1'
#
loop_
_entity.id
_entity.type
_entity.pdbx_description
1 polymer ?
#
loop_
_entity_poly.entity_id
_entity_poly.type
_entity_poly.pdbx_seq_one_letter_code
_entity_poly.pdbx_strand_id
1 'polypeptide(L)'
;MKKVLFVVNNSAFFASHRLPVAQQLIEKGYEVHLASPGAKLAIFDEMGLSYHKLKLSRKGMNPLSEIRIIWQLFKLFTDLQPDIVHMVTIKPYLYGGIAAKMAKVPAVVSAVSGLGVVFIAAGFKVKFLRVLLYPLYKLAFSHKNQVVIFQNSDDSVFLINWLSIHPSKVRLIRGSGVNLTAYQYSIEPTGKLVITFVARLLADKGIREFIDASQIIHSNGIEVDFWVVGDLDEGNPASITKEEMASWKKFPNVKIIGFQNNVADLYSKSNIACLPSYREGLPKSLIEAAACGRAVVTTDVPGCRDAIESNETGMLVPIKNAVALADAIEYLIENPDVRTRMGTAGRALAEKEFAIEKIVAEHMKIYRKLLDQAEL
;
A
#
# COMPACT_ATOMS: atom_id res chain seq x y z
N MET A 1 11.74 -29.45 3.44
CA MET A 1 10.75 -28.38 3.75
C MET A 1 10.93 -27.32 2.68
N LYS A 2 9.87 -26.84 2.01
CA LYS A 2 9.97 -25.79 0.99
C LYS A 2 10.27 -24.45 1.62
N LYS A 3 11.18 -23.66 0.99
CA LYS A 3 11.64 -22.37 1.49
C LYS A 3 11.02 -21.21 0.72
N VAL A 4 10.42 -20.25 1.41
CA VAL A 4 9.89 -19.02 0.82
C VAL A 4 10.64 -17.82 1.38
N LEU A 5 11.28 -17.04 0.52
CA LEU A 5 12.00 -15.82 0.88
C LEU A 5 11.22 -14.59 0.43
N PHE A 6 10.82 -13.77 1.39
CA PHE A 6 10.31 -12.42 1.11
C PHE A 6 11.47 -11.43 1.00
N VAL A 7 11.43 -10.57 -0.02
CA VAL A 7 12.37 -9.44 -0.17
C VAL A 7 11.57 -8.16 -0.20
N VAL A 8 11.79 -7.29 0.78
CA VAL A 8 11.07 -6.02 0.93
C VAL A 8 12.01 -4.86 1.23
N ASN A 9 11.57 -3.64 1.02
CA ASN A 9 12.36 -2.44 1.28
C ASN A 9 12.20 -1.86 2.70
N ASN A 10 11.40 -2.49 3.56
CA ASN A 10 11.17 -2.06 4.94
C ASN A 10 10.51 -3.17 5.76
N SER A 11 11.06 -3.49 6.94
CA SER A 11 10.55 -4.54 7.82
C SER A 11 9.18 -4.21 8.43
N ALA A 12 8.92 -2.94 8.79
CA ALA A 12 7.61 -2.52 9.29
C ALA A 12 6.53 -2.59 8.19
N PHE A 13 6.88 -2.28 6.94
CA PHE A 13 5.99 -2.49 5.80
C PHE A 13 5.64 -3.98 5.64
N PHE A 14 6.62 -4.87 5.75
CA PHE A 14 6.35 -6.31 5.71
C PHE A 14 5.39 -6.73 6.83
N ALA A 15 5.65 -6.31 8.07
CA ALA A 15 4.80 -6.63 9.21
C ALA A 15 3.35 -6.17 9.00
N SER A 16 3.15 -4.97 8.46
CA SER A 16 1.80 -4.42 8.25
C SER A 16 1.06 -4.98 7.03
N HIS A 17 1.78 -5.47 5.99
CA HIS A 17 1.17 -5.81 4.69
C HIS A 17 1.34 -7.26 4.27
N ARG A 18 2.31 -8.00 4.79
CA ARG A 18 2.64 -9.37 4.33
C ARG A 18 2.76 -10.39 5.45
N LEU A 19 2.74 -9.95 6.71
CA LEU A 19 2.86 -10.85 7.86
C LEU A 19 1.79 -11.96 7.84
N PRO A 20 0.49 -11.69 7.55
CA PRO A 20 -0.52 -12.76 7.51
C PRO A 20 -0.25 -13.83 6.44
N VAL A 21 0.34 -13.45 5.31
CA VAL A 21 0.75 -14.40 4.27
C VAL A 21 1.91 -15.27 4.75
N ALA A 22 2.91 -14.66 5.43
CA ALA A 22 4.02 -15.38 6.01
C ALA A 22 3.57 -16.33 7.13
N GLN A 23 2.66 -15.89 7.98
CA GLN A 23 2.07 -16.72 9.03
C GLN A 23 1.40 -17.96 8.46
N GLN A 24 0.56 -17.79 7.44
CA GLN A 24 -0.13 -18.92 6.79
C GLN A 24 0.85 -19.90 6.13
N LEU A 25 1.99 -19.41 5.60
CA LEU A 25 3.04 -20.29 5.07
C LEU A 25 3.68 -21.12 6.19
N ILE A 26 4.03 -20.50 7.32
CA ILE A 26 4.62 -21.19 8.49
C ILE A 26 3.65 -22.26 9.00
N GLU A 27 2.35 -21.92 9.17
CA GLU A 27 1.30 -22.86 9.59
C GLU A 27 1.16 -24.06 8.63
N LYS A 28 1.47 -23.86 7.34
CA LYS A 28 1.49 -24.93 6.32
C LYS A 28 2.84 -25.67 6.22
N GLY A 29 3.76 -25.42 7.14
CA GLY A 29 5.04 -26.11 7.21
C GLY A 29 6.10 -25.64 6.24
N TYR A 30 6.00 -24.40 5.72
CA TYR A 30 7.08 -23.80 4.94
C TYR A 30 8.13 -23.15 5.86
N GLU A 31 9.38 -23.19 5.45
CA GLU A 31 10.44 -22.39 6.04
C GLU A 31 10.39 -20.97 5.45
N VAL A 32 10.10 -19.98 6.28
CA VAL A 32 9.88 -18.60 5.82
C VAL A 32 11.02 -17.70 6.22
N HIS A 33 11.56 -16.99 5.23
CA HIS A 33 12.65 -16.03 5.37
C HIS A 33 12.20 -14.64 4.95
N LEU A 34 12.80 -13.62 5.59
CA LEU A 34 12.60 -12.21 5.24
C LEU A 34 13.95 -11.53 5.03
N ALA A 35 14.16 -10.97 3.87
CA ALA A 35 15.29 -10.10 3.57
C ALA A 35 14.83 -8.64 3.48
N SER A 36 15.33 -7.78 4.37
CA SER A 36 14.91 -6.38 4.48
C SER A 36 16.01 -5.49 5.08
N PRO A 37 16.05 -4.20 4.74
CA PRO A 37 16.84 -3.24 5.50
C PRO A 37 16.19 -2.91 6.86
N GLY A 38 16.98 -2.34 7.76
CA GLY A 38 16.52 -1.88 9.07
C GLY A 38 16.69 -2.90 10.18
N ALA A 39 15.93 -2.74 11.23
CA ALA A 39 15.96 -3.62 12.39
C ALA A 39 15.05 -4.83 12.21
N LYS A 40 15.43 -5.96 12.79
CA LYS A 40 14.56 -7.10 13.00
C LYS A 40 13.51 -6.75 14.05
N LEU A 41 12.26 -7.03 13.77
CA LEU A 41 11.17 -6.83 14.72
C LEU A 41 10.98 -8.09 15.59
N ALA A 42 10.63 -7.93 16.87
CA ALA A 42 10.46 -9.04 17.82
C ALA A 42 9.47 -10.09 17.32
N ILE A 43 8.37 -9.67 16.70
CA ILE A 43 7.34 -10.55 16.14
C ILE A 43 7.90 -11.58 15.13
N PHE A 44 9.04 -11.31 14.47
CA PHE A 44 9.63 -12.24 13.53
C PHE A 44 10.23 -13.46 14.23
N ASP A 45 10.83 -13.25 15.42
CA ASP A 45 11.32 -14.34 16.25
C ASP A 45 10.20 -15.18 16.85
N GLU A 46 9.16 -14.51 17.35
CA GLU A 46 7.97 -15.16 17.92
C GLU A 46 7.29 -16.09 16.91
N MET A 47 7.34 -15.73 15.62
CA MET A 47 6.77 -16.54 14.55
C MET A 47 7.73 -17.59 13.98
N GLY A 48 8.99 -17.62 14.40
CA GLY A 48 10.01 -18.49 13.80
C GLY A 48 10.45 -18.10 12.39
N LEU A 49 10.29 -16.81 12.02
CA LEU A 49 10.70 -16.29 10.73
C LEU A 49 12.18 -15.91 10.73
N SER A 50 12.96 -16.44 9.77
CA SER A 50 14.37 -16.15 9.62
C SER A 50 14.62 -14.80 8.94
N TYR A 51 15.36 -13.89 9.62
CA TYR A 51 15.61 -12.54 9.15
C TYR A 51 17.01 -12.35 8.56
N HIS A 52 17.09 -11.77 7.35
CA HIS A 52 18.33 -11.44 6.63
C HIS A 52 18.43 -9.93 6.42
N LYS A 53 19.42 -9.29 7.01
CA LYS A 53 19.61 -7.83 6.86
C LYS A 53 20.18 -7.48 5.49
N LEU A 54 19.46 -6.61 4.75
CA LEU A 54 19.91 -6.06 3.48
C LEU A 54 20.47 -4.64 3.65
N LYS A 55 21.45 -4.29 2.81
CA LYS A 55 21.96 -2.91 2.69
C LYS A 55 21.20 -2.12 1.62
N LEU A 56 19.88 -2.27 1.56
CA LEU A 56 19.02 -1.61 0.59
C LEU A 56 18.67 -0.20 1.07
N SER A 57 19.10 0.83 0.35
CA SER A 57 18.66 2.21 0.61
C SER A 57 17.37 2.52 -0.16
N ARG A 58 16.41 3.13 0.52
CA ARG A 58 15.18 3.67 -0.12
C ARG A 58 15.50 4.90 -0.97
N LYS A 59 16.58 5.60 -0.67
CA LYS A 59 17.02 6.86 -1.30
C LYS A 59 18.26 6.63 -2.17
N GLY A 60 18.42 7.50 -3.16
CA GLY A 60 19.58 7.51 -4.04
C GLY A 60 19.50 6.53 -5.21
N MET A 61 20.25 6.83 -6.25
CA MET A 61 20.42 6.03 -7.45
C MET A 61 21.92 5.98 -7.79
N ASN A 62 22.77 5.69 -6.80
CA ASN A 62 24.19 5.48 -7.08
C ASN A 62 24.36 4.10 -7.74
N PRO A 63 24.76 4.01 -9.01
CA PRO A 63 24.84 2.76 -9.77
C PRO A 63 25.70 1.70 -9.08
N LEU A 64 26.78 2.08 -8.42
CA LEU A 64 27.66 1.14 -7.71
C LEU A 64 26.96 0.51 -6.49
N SER A 65 26.15 1.30 -5.78
CA SER A 65 25.37 0.79 -4.66
C SER A 65 24.27 -0.17 -5.11
N GLU A 66 23.64 0.12 -6.26
CA GLU A 66 22.57 -0.72 -6.80
C GLU A 66 23.11 -2.07 -7.32
N ILE A 67 24.28 -2.08 -7.96
CA ILE A 67 24.98 -3.32 -8.35
C ILE A 67 25.35 -4.17 -7.11
N ARG A 68 25.80 -3.54 -6.03
CA ARG A 68 26.10 -4.24 -4.77
C ARG A 68 24.86 -4.93 -4.18
N ILE A 69 23.68 -4.31 -4.31
CA ILE A 69 22.42 -4.90 -3.84
C ILE A 69 22.06 -6.12 -4.68
N ILE A 70 22.16 -6.04 -6.02
CA ILE A 70 21.93 -7.20 -6.90
C ILE A 70 22.87 -8.36 -6.51
N TRP A 71 24.14 -8.07 -6.27
CA TRP A 71 25.13 -9.06 -5.84
C TRP A 71 24.83 -9.65 -4.46
N GLN A 72 24.40 -8.82 -3.49
CA GLN A 72 24.01 -9.29 -2.16
C GLN A 72 22.79 -10.22 -2.25
N LEU A 73 21.79 -9.88 -3.05
CA LEU A 73 20.61 -10.72 -3.28
C LEU A 73 20.98 -12.00 -4.02
N PHE A 74 21.82 -11.92 -5.04
CA PHE A 74 22.32 -13.09 -5.75
C PHE A 74 23.02 -14.09 -4.81
N LYS A 75 23.93 -13.58 -3.96
CA LYS A 75 24.60 -14.40 -2.96
C LYS A 75 23.60 -15.03 -1.98
N LEU A 76 22.67 -14.23 -1.44
CA LEU A 76 21.65 -14.73 -0.52
C LEU A 76 20.81 -15.84 -1.17
N PHE A 77 20.40 -15.68 -2.43
CA PHE A 77 19.59 -16.69 -3.14
C PHE A 77 20.38 -17.95 -3.42
N THR A 78 21.66 -17.82 -3.74
CA THR A 78 22.56 -18.97 -3.97
C THR A 78 22.84 -19.75 -2.69
N ASP A 79 23.09 -19.04 -1.56
CA ASP A 79 23.39 -19.66 -0.28
C ASP A 79 22.15 -20.31 0.36
N LEU A 80 20.99 -19.62 0.27
CA LEU A 80 19.72 -20.07 0.89
C LEU A 80 18.99 -21.12 0.04
N GLN A 81 19.11 -21.05 -1.28
CA GLN A 81 18.38 -21.88 -2.26
C GLN A 81 16.86 -21.89 -2.00
N PRO A 82 16.18 -20.71 -2.03
CA PRO A 82 14.74 -20.65 -1.81
C PRO A 82 13.97 -21.26 -2.99
N ASP A 83 12.89 -21.99 -2.70
CA ASP A 83 11.98 -22.51 -3.73
C ASP A 83 11.16 -21.39 -4.37
N ILE A 84 10.80 -20.37 -3.57
CA ILE A 84 10.09 -19.17 -4.03
C ILE A 84 10.76 -17.93 -3.48
N VAL A 85 10.95 -16.91 -4.33
CA VAL A 85 11.30 -15.54 -3.90
C VAL A 85 10.12 -14.61 -4.17
N HIS A 86 9.54 -14.03 -3.11
CA HIS A 86 8.45 -13.06 -3.20
C HIS A 86 8.99 -11.65 -2.93
N MET A 87 9.08 -10.86 -3.96
CA MET A 87 9.61 -9.49 -3.94
C MET A 87 8.49 -8.47 -3.94
N VAL A 88 8.54 -7.53 -3.01
CA VAL A 88 7.51 -6.50 -2.84
C VAL A 88 8.16 -5.12 -2.92
N THR A 89 7.54 -4.21 -3.66
CA THR A 89 8.01 -2.85 -3.97
C THR A 89 9.13 -2.78 -5.02
N ILE A 90 9.38 -1.57 -5.55
CA ILE A 90 10.14 -1.33 -6.78
C ILE A 90 11.56 -1.93 -6.74
N LYS A 91 12.40 -1.50 -5.80
CA LYS A 91 13.79 -1.97 -5.74
C LYS A 91 13.90 -3.49 -5.51
N PRO A 92 13.13 -4.10 -4.58
CA PRO A 92 13.07 -5.54 -4.43
C PRO A 92 12.73 -6.30 -5.70
N TYR A 93 11.64 -5.97 -6.41
CA TYR A 93 11.30 -6.73 -7.62
C TYR A 93 12.23 -6.45 -8.80
N LEU A 94 12.81 -5.25 -8.89
CA LEU A 94 13.76 -4.91 -9.95
C LEU A 94 15.10 -5.64 -9.76
N TYR A 95 15.74 -5.45 -8.62
CA TYR A 95 17.07 -6.02 -8.34
C TYR A 95 16.99 -7.50 -7.98
N GLY A 96 15.98 -7.88 -7.20
CA GLY A 96 15.74 -9.27 -6.84
C GLY A 96 15.30 -10.10 -8.03
N GLY A 97 14.52 -9.55 -8.98
CA GLY A 97 14.17 -10.25 -10.23
C GLY A 97 15.38 -10.57 -11.08
N ILE A 98 16.34 -9.64 -11.21
CA ILE A 98 17.62 -9.87 -11.89
C ILE A 98 18.44 -10.94 -11.14
N ALA A 99 18.59 -10.77 -9.82
CA ALA A 99 19.35 -11.71 -8.98
C ALA A 99 18.74 -13.13 -8.99
N ALA A 100 17.40 -13.24 -8.94
CA ALA A 100 16.70 -14.52 -8.98
C ALA A 100 16.92 -15.28 -10.31
N LYS A 101 16.94 -14.54 -11.43
CA LYS A 101 17.27 -15.11 -12.73
C LYS A 101 18.72 -15.61 -12.78
N MET A 102 19.67 -14.83 -12.23
CA MET A 102 21.08 -15.23 -12.17
C MET A 102 21.30 -16.44 -11.26
N ALA A 103 20.65 -16.47 -10.09
CA ALA A 103 20.73 -17.57 -9.12
C ALA A 103 19.86 -18.78 -9.51
N LYS A 104 19.14 -18.73 -10.63
CA LYS A 104 18.24 -19.78 -11.11
C LYS A 104 17.21 -20.21 -10.05
N VAL A 105 16.64 -19.24 -9.31
CA VAL A 105 15.58 -19.52 -8.34
C VAL A 105 14.42 -20.23 -9.03
N PRO A 106 13.84 -21.30 -8.47
CA PRO A 106 12.81 -22.07 -9.16
C PRO A 106 11.55 -21.30 -9.50
N ALA A 107 11.09 -20.42 -8.59
CA ALA A 107 9.85 -19.65 -8.76
C ALA A 107 9.95 -18.23 -8.19
N VAL A 108 9.29 -17.27 -8.83
CA VAL A 108 9.37 -15.85 -8.50
C VAL A 108 8.00 -15.22 -8.45
N VAL A 109 7.74 -14.42 -7.40
CA VAL A 109 6.58 -13.54 -7.28
C VAL A 109 7.06 -12.09 -7.21
N SER A 110 6.57 -11.24 -8.11
CA SER A 110 6.85 -9.80 -8.12
C SER A 110 5.57 -9.04 -7.78
N ALA A 111 5.47 -8.50 -6.56
CA ALA A 111 4.29 -7.75 -6.12
C ALA A 111 4.50 -6.24 -6.32
N VAL A 112 3.76 -5.69 -7.28
CA VAL A 112 3.76 -4.26 -7.63
C VAL A 112 2.73 -3.54 -6.75
N SER A 113 3.23 -2.85 -5.72
CA SER A 113 2.41 -2.08 -4.77
C SER A 113 2.30 -0.59 -5.17
N GLY A 114 2.31 -0.32 -6.48
CA GLY A 114 2.37 1.00 -7.09
C GLY A 114 3.65 1.19 -7.91
N LEU A 115 3.54 1.92 -9.01
CA LEU A 115 4.63 2.08 -9.98
C LEU A 115 5.67 3.13 -9.57
N GLY A 116 5.36 3.99 -8.59
CA GLY A 116 6.25 5.06 -8.15
C GLY A 116 6.33 6.26 -9.11
N VAL A 117 7.01 7.31 -8.66
CA VAL A 117 7.04 8.64 -9.30
C VAL A 117 7.53 8.60 -10.76
N VAL A 118 8.47 7.71 -11.09
CA VAL A 118 9.03 7.59 -12.45
C VAL A 118 7.97 7.25 -13.50
N PHE A 119 6.89 6.59 -13.11
CA PHE A 119 5.81 6.20 -14.01
C PHE A 119 4.61 7.14 -13.98
N ILE A 120 4.60 8.08 -13.03
CA ILE A 120 3.51 9.05 -12.81
C ILE A 120 3.84 10.39 -13.46
N ALA A 121 5.07 10.88 -13.25
CA ALA A 121 5.47 12.19 -13.68
C ALA A 121 5.49 12.29 -15.22
N ALA A 122 5.09 13.46 -15.72
CA ALA A 122 5.17 13.82 -17.14
C ALA A 122 6.47 14.58 -17.43
N GLY A 123 6.87 14.61 -18.69
CA GLY A 123 8.00 15.40 -19.17
C GLY A 123 9.10 14.58 -19.84
N PHE A 124 9.94 15.28 -20.58
CA PHE A 124 10.99 14.66 -21.41
C PHE A 124 12.04 13.89 -20.58
N LYS A 125 12.45 14.45 -19.44
CA LYS A 125 13.42 13.79 -18.53
C LYS A 125 12.90 12.44 -18.01
N VAL A 126 11.61 12.36 -17.69
CA VAL A 126 10.99 11.13 -17.19
C VAL A 126 10.82 10.12 -18.32
N LYS A 127 10.45 10.55 -19.52
CA LYS A 127 10.40 9.65 -20.70
C LYS A 127 11.78 9.05 -20.99
N PHE A 128 12.84 9.88 -20.98
CA PHE A 128 14.20 9.40 -21.16
C PHE A 128 14.61 8.39 -20.07
N LEU A 129 14.29 8.67 -18.80
CA LEU A 129 14.58 7.77 -17.69
C LEU A 129 13.85 6.42 -17.87
N ARG A 130 12.60 6.40 -18.34
CA ARG A 130 11.86 5.17 -18.65
C ARG A 130 12.55 4.35 -19.73
N VAL A 131 13.06 4.98 -20.78
CA VAL A 131 13.83 4.29 -21.83
C VAL A 131 15.09 3.64 -21.25
N LEU A 132 15.81 4.38 -20.39
CA LEU A 132 17.01 3.87 -19.74
C LEU A 132 16.72 2.70 -18.79
N LEU A 133 15.60 2.75 -18.07
CA LEU A 133 15.18 1.71 -17.13
C LEU A 133 14.54 0.48 -17.81
N TYR A 134 14.06 0.63 -19.05
CA TYR A 134 13.36 -0.44 -19.77
C TYR A 134 14.11 -1.78 -19.79
N PRO A 135 15.41 -1.85 -20.18
CA PRO A 135 16.12 -3.13 -20.24
C PRO A 135 16.25 -3.80 -18.87
N LEU A 136 16.41 -3.00 -17.79
CA LEU A 136 16.48 -3.53 -16.41
C LEU A 136 15.14 -4.14 -15.99
N TYR A 137 14.05 -3.44 -16.25
CA TYR A 137 12.70 -3.95 -15.96
C TYR A 137 12.39 -5.18 -16.82
N LYS A 138 12.73 -5.16 -18.13
CA LYS A 138 12.54 -6.30 -19.02
C LYS A 138 13.28 -7.54 -18.52
N LEU A 139 14.51 -7.36 -18.02
CA LEU A 139 15.29 -8.45 -17.44
C LEU A 139 14.68 -8.97 -16.14
N ALA A 140 14.28 -8.06 -15.22
CA ALA A 140 13.68 -8.42 -13.94
C ALA A 140 12.34 -9.17 -14.06
N PHE A 141 11.57 -8.86 -15.11
CA PHE A 141 10.26 -9.48 -15.38
C PHE A 141 10.32 -10.61 -16.41
N SER A 142 11.52 -11.10 -16.78
CA SER A 142 11.71 -12.16 -17.80
C SER A 142 11.89 -13.56 -17.23
N HIS A 143 11.71 -13.78 -15.92
CA HIS A 143 11.85 -15.10 -15.31
C HIS A 143 10.80 -16.08 -15.89
N LYS A 144 11.21 -17.33 -16.15
CA LYS A 144 10.33 -18.33 -16.79
C LYS A 144 9.10 -18.62 -15.94
N ASN A 145 9.32 -19.02 -14.69
CA ASN A 145 8.29 -19.35 -13.70
C ASN A 145 8.08 -18.15 -12.78
N GLN A 146 7.31 -17.16 -13.24
CA GLN A 146 7.04 -15.90 -12.54
C GLN A 146 5.56 -15.54 -12.55
N VAL A 147 5.07 -15.08 -11.42
CA VAL A 147 3.80 -14.38 -11.31
C VAL A 147 4.05 -12.93 -10.90
N VAL A 148 3.35 -12.01 -11.56
CA VAL A 148 3.33 -10.58 -11.25
C VAL A 148 1.98 -10.23 -10.64
N ILE A 149 2.02 -9.77 -9.39
CA ILE A 149 0.82 -9.34 -8.65
C ILE A 149 0.70 -7.83 -8.75
N PHE A 150 -0.48 -7.35 -9.16
CA PHE A 150 -0.85 -5.94 -9.13
C PHE A 150 -1.96 -5.70 -8.12
N GLN A 151 -2.05 -4.48 -7.60
CA GLN A 151 -3.08 -4.09 -6.64
C GLN A 151 -4.24 -3.32 -7.29
N ASN A 152 -4.02 -2.74 -8.45
CA ASN A 152 -5.02 -2.05 -9.27
C ASN A 152 -4.85 -2.36 -10.76
N SER A 153 -5.90 -2.11 -11.54
CA SER A 153 -5.94 -2.39 -12.97
C SER A 153 -5.06 -1.46 -13.80
N ASP A 154 -4.97 -0.19 -13.44
CA ASP A 154 -4.22 0.82 -14.20
C ASP A 154 -2.72 0.50 -14.23
N ASP A 155 -2.13 0.17 -13.07
CA ASP A 155 -0.73 -0.25 -12.97
C ASP A 155 -0.47 -1.56 -13.74
N SER A 156 -1.44 -2.47 -13.69
CA SER A 156 -1.39 -3.74 -14.43
C SER A 156 -1.34 -3.50 -15.93
N VAL A 157 -2.31 -2.76 -16.47
CA VAL A 157 -2.40 -2.45 -17.91
C VAL A 157 -1.15 -1.71 -18.38
N PHE A 158 -0.69 -0.73 -17.61
CA PHE A 158 0.52 0.02 -17.96
C PHE A 158 1.75 -0.89 -18.07
N LEU A 159 2.02 -1.71 -17.06
CA LEU A 159 3.25 -2.51 -17.00
C LEU A 159 3.21 -3.68 -17.99
N ILE A 160 2.04 -4.29 -18.19
CA ILE A 160 1.81 -5.32 -19.22
C ILE A 160 2.18 -4.78 -20.59
N ASN A 161 1.62 -3.62 -20.96
CA ASN A 161 1.87 -3.01 -22.27
C ASN A 161 3.33 -2.57 -22.42
N TRP A 162 3.89 -1.93 -21.38
CA TRP A 162 5.25 -1.41 -21.43
C TRP A 162 6.31 -2.50 -21.55
N LEU A 163 6.14 -3.64 -20.82
CA LEU A 163 7.11 -4.74 -20.79
C LEU A 163 6.71 -5.95 -21.66
N SER A 164 5.53 -5.93 -22.28
CA SER A 164 4.95 -7.08 -22.98
C SER A 164 4.91 -8.32 -22.08
N ILE A 165 4.37 -8.18 -20.87
CA ILE A 165 4.22 -9.29 -19.93
C ILE A 165 3.05 -10.16 -20.41
N HIS A 166 3.26 -11.48 -20.50
CA HIS A 166 2.19 -12.38 -20.92
C HIS A 166 1.06 -12.39 -19.86
N PRO A 167 -0.22 -12.26 -20.25
CA PRO A 167 -1.35 -12.16 -19.31
C PRO A 167 -1.46 -13.34 -18.33
N SER A 168 -1.02 -14.55 -18.73
CA SER A 168 -1.04 -15.74 -17.87
C SER A 168 -0.17 -15.61 -16.61
N LYS A 169 0.84 -14.71 -16.64
CA LYS A 169 1.72 -14.41 -15.51
C LYS A 169 1.14 -13.34 -14.57
N VAL A 170 0.05 -12.69 -14.95
CA VAL A 170 -0.50 -11.56 -14.20
C VAL A 170 -1.62 -12.02 -13.26
N ARG A 171 -1.64 -11.46 -12.05
CA ARG A 171 -2.73 -11.61 -11.09
C ARG A 171 -3.06 -10.25 -10.48
N LEU A 172 -4.34 -9.96 -10.36
CA LEU A 172 -4.84 -8.82 -9.62
C LEU A 172 -5.22 -9.28 -8.21
N ILE A 173 -4.55 -8.75 -7.20
CA ILE A 173 -4.89 -8.94 -5.78
C ILE A 173 -5.08 -7.56 -5.18
N ARG A 174 -6.31 -7.21 -4.83
CA ARG A 174 -6.69 -5.87 -4.37
C ARG A 174 -6.13 -5.60 -2.97
N GLY A 175 -4.95 -4.96 -2.92
CA GLY A 175 -4.31 -4.53 -1.67
C GLY A 175 -3.64 -5.65 -0.87
N SER A 176 -3.50 -5.40 0.42
CA SER A 176 -2.90 -6.34 1.40
C SER A 176 -3.93 -6.98 2.32
N GLY A 177 -5.20 -6.62 2.14
CA GLY A 177 -6.30 -7.09 2.98
C GLY A 177 -6.47 -6.34 4.28
N VAL A 178 -7.62 -6.51 4.89
CA VAL A 178 -7.98 -6.01 6.21
C VAL A 178 -8.46 -7.16 7.11
N ASN A 179 -8.00 -7.17 8.36
CA ASN A 179 -8.47 -8.10 9.38
C ASN A 179 -9.83 -7.63 9.89
N LEU A 180 -10.91 -8.28 9.45
CA LEU A 180 -12.28 -7.90 9.80
C LEU A 180 -12.63 -8.12 11.26
N THR A 181 -11.86 -8.93 11.98
CA THR A 181 -12.00 -9.13 13.44
C THR A 181 -11.37 -7.97 14.22
N ALA A 182 -10.24 -7.43 13.72
CA ALA A 182 -9.61 -6.25 14.32
C ALA A 182 -10.33 -4.94 13.93
N TYR A 183 -10.79 -4.85 12.67
CA TYR A 183 -11.55 -3.71 12.14
C TYR A 183 -13.03 -4.08 12.06
N GLN A 184 -13.69 -4.10 13.23
CA GLN A 184 -15.10 -4.46 13.33
C GLN A 184 -15.99 -3.34 12.84
N TYR A 185 -17.10 -3.69 12.22
CA TYR A 185 -18.17 -2.75 11.94
C TYR A 185 -18.67 -2.11 13.22
N SER A 186 -18.83 -0.81 13.22
CA SER A 186 -19.45 -0.06 14.31
C SER A 186 -20.47 0.91 13.78
N ILE A 187 -21.55 1.12 14.53
CA ILE A 187 -22.51 2.18 14.23
C ILE A 187 -21.77 3.51 14.25
N GLU A 188 -22.16 4.41 13.36
CA GLU A 188 -21.56 5.73 13.28
C GLU A 188 -21.76 6.49 14.61
N PRO A 189 -20.69 7.13 15.16
CA PRO A 189 -20.80 7.85 16.42
C PRO A 189 -21.72 9.08 16.28
N THR A 190 -22.48 9.34 17.32
CA THR A 190 -23.33 10.54 17.44
C THR A 190 -22.53 11.70 18.02
N GLY A 191 -23.03 12.93 17.84
CA GLY A 191 -22.41 14.15 18.36
C GLY A 191 -21.62 14.91 17.29
N LYS A 192 -20.54 15.58 17.70
CA LYS A 192 -19.70 16.35 16.76
C LYS A 192 -19.04 15.42 15.75
N LEU A 193 -19.25 15.71 14.47
CA LEU A 193 -18.74 14.87 13.40
C LEU A 193 -17.21 14.93 13.32
N VAL A 194 -16.60 13.80 13.00
CA VAL A 194 -15.15 13.64 12.86
C VAL A 194 -14.80 13.12 11.46
N ILE A 195 -13.96 13.88 10.77
CA ILE A 195 -13.36 13.49 9.49
C ILE A 195 -11.91 13.08 9.74
N THR A 196 -11.53 11.86 9.36
CA THR A 196 -10.22 11.29 9.72
C THR A 196 -9.36 11.03 8.49
N PHE A 197 -8.14 11.57 8.51
CA PHE A 197 -7.07 11.27 7.57
C PHE A 197 -6.08 10.31 8.26
N VAL A 198 -5.79 9.17 7.61
CA VAL A 198 -4.83 8.16 8.12
C VAL A 198 -3.80 7.85 7.05
N ALA A 199 -2.62 8.41 7.17
CA ALA A 199 -1.46 8.12 6.31
C ALA A 199 -0.17 8.71 6.91
N ARG A 200 0.98 8.35 6.34
CA ARG A 200 2.20 9.14 6.55
C ARG A 200 1.97 10.58 6.06
N LEU A 201 2.52 11.55 6.77
CA LEU A 201 2.31 12.97 6.46
C LEU A 201 3.20 13.39 5.27
N LEU A 202 2.78 12.98 4.07
CA LEU A 202 3.45 13.26 2.81
C LEU A 202 2.54 14.14 1.93
N ALA A 203 3.14 15.05 1.18
CA ALA A 203 2.41 15.93 0.26
C ALA A 203 1.60 15.14 -0.78
N ASP A 204 2.14 14.02 -1.28
CA ASP A 204 1.47 13.15 -2.25
C ASP A 204 0.31 12.33 -1.67
N LYS A 205 0.13 12.34 -0.34
CA LYS A 205 -1.06 11.81 0.33
C LYS A 205 -2.22 12.82 0.40
N GLY A 206 -1.99 14.05 -0.07
CA GLY A 206 -3.01 15.10 -0.11
C GLY A 206 -3.31 15.71 1.26
N ILE A 207 -2.36 15.63 2.19
CA ILE A 207 -2.57 16.19 3.53
C ILE A 207 -2.82 17.70 3.51
N ARG A 208 -2.20 18.43 2.56
CA ARG A 208 -2.44 19.87 2.42
C ARG A 208 -3.86 20.15 1.99
N GLU A 209 -4.36 19.42 0.99
CA GLU A 209 -5.75 19.53 0.52
C GLU A 209 -6.75 19.16 1.62
N PHE A 210 -6.42 18.18 2.47
CA PHE A 210 -7.24 17.84 3.63
C PHE A 210 -7.32 18.98 4.65
N ILE A 211 -6.20 19.63 4.93
CA ILE A 211 -6.15 20.80 5.82
C ILE A 211 -6.86 22.00 5.20
N ASP A 212 -6.62 22.31 3.92
CA ASP A 212 -7.28 23.41 3.23
C ASP A 212 -8.81 23.21 3.18
N ALA A 213 -9.28 21.98 2.90
CA ALA A 213 -10.70 21.64 2.96
C ALA A 213 -11.27 21.84 4.37
N SER A 214 -10.52 21.53 5.43
CA SER A 214 -10.94 21.77 6.81
C SER A 214 -11.18 23.26 7.10
N GLN A 215 -10.36 24.14 6.51
CA GLN A 215 -10.50 25.57 6.69
C GLN A 215 -11.69 26.14 5.88
N ILE A 216 -11.94 25.61 4.68
CA ILE A 216 -13.13 25.96 3.88
C ILE A 216 -14.40 25.62 4.66
N ILE A 217 -14.52 24.40 5.16
CA ILE A 217 -15.68 23.93 5.94
C ILE A 217 -15.87 24.76 7.21
N HIS A 218 -14.78 25.08 7.91
CA HIS A 218 -14.84 25.93 9.10
C HIS A 218 -15.31 27.35 8.77
N SER A 219 -14.85 27.93 7.65
CA SER A 219 -15.27 29.27 7.21
C SER A 219 -16.75 29.34 6.79
N ASN A 220 -17.32 28.20 6.36
CA ASN A 220 -18.76 28.04 6.09
C ASN A 220 -19.59 27.91 7.38
N GLY A 221 -18.98 27.97 8.56
CA GLY A 221 -19.67 27.89 9.85
C GLY A 221 -20.03 26.47 10.29
N ILE A 222 -19.49 25.43 9.65
CA ILE A 222 -19.77 24.04 9.97
C ILE A 222 -18.81 23.54 11.06
N GLU A 223 -19.37 23.14 12.20
CA GLU A 223 -18.59 22.67 13.36
C GLU A 223 -18.31 21.17 13.31
N VAL A 224 -17.15 20.79 12.80
CA VAL A 224 -16.66 19.40 12.72
C VAL A 224 -15.19 19.32 13.10
N ASP A 225 -14.72 18.14 13.50
CA ASP A 225 -13.31 17.90 13.83
C ASP A 225 -12.61 17.18 12.66
N PHE A 226 -11.41 17.64 12.32
CA PHE A 226 -10.51 17.01 11.35
C PHE A 226 -9.33 16.35 12.09
N TRP A 227 -9.28 15.03 12.05
CA TRP A 227 -8.22 14.27 12.71
C TRP A 227 -7.14 13.86 11.72
N VAL A 228 -5.89 14.22 12.02
CA VAL A 228 -4.71 13.85 11.25
C VAL A 228 -3.96 12.77 12.03
N VAL A 229 -3.97 11.56 11.48
CA VAL A 229 -3.35 10.36 12.07
C VAL A 229 -2.17 9.92 11.22
N GLY A 230 -0.99 9.95 11.80
CA GLY A 230 0.27 9.59 11.17
C GLY A 230 1.40 10.53 11.57
N ASP A 231 2.61 10.16 11.16
CA ASP A 231 3.82 10.93 11.46
C ASP A 231 4.55 11.39 10.19
N LEU A 232 5.49 12.31 10.42
CA LEU A 232 6.46 12.71 9.42
C LEU A 232 7.31 11.50 8.97
N ASP A 233 7.61 11.39 7.69
CA ASP A 233 8.55 10.39 7.15
C ASP A 233 9.91 11.07 6.99
N GLU A 234 10.66 11.20 8.11
CA GLU A 234 11.92 11.92 8.14
C GLU A 234 12.87 11.46 7.04
N GLY A 235 13.36 12.46 6.32
CA GLY A 235 14.24 12.27 5.16
C GLY A 235 13.54 11.78 3.89
N ASN A 236 12.21 11.70 3.81
CA ASN A 236 11.47 11.61 2.57
C ASN A 236 11.26 13.03 2.01
N PRO A 237 11.67 13.33 0.77
CA PRO A 237 11.52 14.69 0.21
C PRO A 237 10.06 15.13 0.03
N ALA A 238 9.12 14.20 0.01
CA ALA A 238 7.69 14.48 -0.03
C ALA A 238 7.06 14.68 1.36
N SER A 239 7.83 14.49 2.47
CA SER A 239 7.32 14.73 3.81
C SER A 239 7.01 16.21 4.00
N ILE A 240 5.88 16.50 4.66
CA ILE A 240 5.62 17.86 5.13
C ILE A 240 6.67 18.26 6.16
N THR A 241 6.82 19.56 6.40
CA THR A 241 7.80 20.07 7.37
C THR A 241 7.20 20.13 8.80
N LYS A 242 8.07 20.22 9.80
CA LYS A 242 7.65 20.39 11.19
C LYS A 242 6.93 21.73 11.38
N GLU A 243 7.35 22.75 10.64
CA GLU A 243 6.76 24.09 10.65
C GLU A 243 5.34 24.09 10.06
N GLU A 244 5.12 23.40 8.94
CA GLU A 244 3.79 23.21 8.37
C GLU A 244 2.86 22.52 9.41
N MET A 245 3.29 21.41 9.97
CA MET A 245 2.52 20.67 10.98
C MET A 245 2.22 21.54 12.20
N ALA A 246 3.18 22.36 12.66
CA ALA A 246 2.98 23.27 13.78
C ALA A 246 1.98 24.39 13.47
N SER A 247 1.94 24.88 12.21
CA SER A 247 0.94 25.85 11.77
C SER A 247 -0.49 25.31 11.82
N TRP A 248 -0.67 24.06 11.43
CA TRP A 248 -1.99 23.39 11.42
C TRP A 248 -2.56 23.14 12.81
N LYS A 249 -1.71 22.96 13.83
CA LYS A 249 -2.15 22.85 15.23
C LYS A 249 -2.85 24.11 15.76
N LYS A 250 -2.72 25.25 15.07
CA LYS A 250 -3.39 26.51 15.43
C LYS A 250 -4.85 26.55 14.97
N PHE A 251 -5.26 25.67 14.05
CA PHE A 251 -6.64 25.62 13.58
C PHE A 251 -7.53 24.91 14.59
N PRO A 252 -8.64 25.54 15.04
CA PRO A 252 -9.44 25.04 16.15
C PRO A 252 -10.14 23.71 15.86
N ASN A 253 -10.38 23.44 14.59
CA ASN A 253 -11.05 22.23 14.08
C ASN A 253 -10.09 21.11 13.66
N VAL A 254 -8.76 21.33 13.74
CA VAL A 254 -7.75 20.33 13.33
C VAL A 254 -7.05 19.73 14.54
N LYS A 255 -7.04 18.41 14.65
CA LYS A 255 -6.35 17.65 15.70
C LYS A 255 -5.28 16.77 15.11
N ILE A 256 -4.01 17.04 15.42
CA ILE A 256 -2.88 16.21 15.04
C ILE A 256 -2.72 15.11 16.09
N ILE A 257 -3.13 13.89 15.75
CA ILE A 257 -3.15 12.74 16.68
C ILE A 257 -1.76 12.05 16.74
N GLY A 258 -0.95 12.16 15.65
CA GLY A 258 0.30 11.43 15.53
C GLY A 258 0.09 9.97 15.10
N PHE A 259 1.16 9.19 15.14
CA PHE A 259 1.12 7.76 14.80
C PHE A 259 0.30 6.96 15.83
N GLN A 260 -0.56 6.08 15.35
CA GLN A 260 -1.38 5.20 16.18
C GLN A 260 -1.28 3.75 15.72
N ASN A 261 -1.14 2.84 16.68
CA ASN A 261 -1.15 1.41 16.41
C ASN A 261 -2.58 0.86 16.26
N ASN A 262 -3.53 1.41 17.03
CA ASN A 262 -4.93 1.02 16.99
C ASN A 262 -5.77 2.01 16.17
N VAL A 263 -5.67 1.89 14.83
CA VAL A 263 -6.44 2.75 13.91
C VAL A 263 -7.92 2.37 13.90
N ALA A 264 -8.27 1.13 14.23
CA ALA A 264 -9.65 0.67 14.31
C ALA A 264 -10.46 1.48 15.34
N ASP A 265 -9.87 1.76 16.50
CA ASP A 265 -10.51 2.59 17.55
C ASP A 265 -10.74 4.05 17.07
N LEU A 266 -9.86 4.59 16.24
CA LEU A 266 -10.04 5.91 15.65
C LEU A 266 -11.18 5.91 14.63
N TYR A 267 -11.25 4.91 13.76
CA TYR A 267 -12.34 4.80 12.81
C TYR A 267 -13.68 4.58 13.50
N SER A 268 -13.75 3.85 14.62
CA SER A 268 -14.99 3.71 15.38
C SER A 268 -15.52 5.03 15.94
N LYS A 269 -14.64 6.02 16.13
CA LYS A 269 -14.94 7.38 16.60
C LYS A 269 -15.06 8.41 15.48
N SER A 270 -14.92 8.00 14.23
CA SER A 270 -14.97 8.84 13.03
C SER A 270 -16.29 8.63 12.29
N ASN A 271 -16.67 9.64 11.51
CA ASN A 271 -17.86 9.59 10.65
C ASN A 271 -17.46 9.41 9.18
N ILE A 272 -16.40 10.09 8.75
CA ILE A 272 -15.90 10.07 7.37
C ILE A 272 -14.40 9.77 7.40
N ALA A 273 -13.95 8.85 6.56
CA ALA A 273 -12.54 8.66 6.27
C ALA A 273 -12.16 9.40 4.98
N CYS A 274 -11.07 10.15 5.04
CA CYS A 274 -10.63 10.96 3.91
C CYS A 274 -9.16 10.69 3.59
N LEU A 275 -8.87 10.38 2.33
CA LEU A 275 -7.50 10.25 1.83
C LEU A 275 -7.41 10.82 0.41
N PRO A 276 -7.10 12.11 0.22
CA PRO A 276 -7.04 12.75 -1.09
C PRO A 276 -5.67 12.55 -1.77
N SER A 277 -5.18 11.31 -1.79
CA SER A 277 -3.87 10.93 -2.31
C SER A 277 -3.77 11.14 -3.83
N TYR A 278 -2.57 11.46 -4.31
CA TYR A 278 -2.33 11.66 -5.75
C TYR A 278 -2.09 10.36 -6.51
N ARG A 279 -1.78 9.26 -5.83
CA ARG A 279 -1.69 7.90 -6.36
C ARG A 279 -1.43 6.88 -5.26
N GLU A 280 -2.03 5.70 -5.41
CA GLU A 280 -1.82 4.56 -4.52
C GLU A 280 -1.66 3.24 -5.31
N GLY A 281 -1.17 2.21 -4.63
CA GLY A 281 -1.35 0.84 -5.09
C GLY A 281 -2.77 0.38 -4.83
N LEU A 282 -3.12 0.26 -3.56
CA LEU A 282 -4.45 0.23 -2.97
C LEU A 282 -4.30 0.63 -1.50
N PRO A 283 -4.83 1.78 -1.07
CA PRO A 283 -4.55 2.34 0.25
C PRO A 283 -5.22 1.54 1.35
N LYS A 284 -4.40 1.00 2.26
CA LYS A 284 -4.87 0.17 3.36
C LYS A 284 -5.83 0.92 4.29
N SER A 285 -5.56 2.20 4.54
CA SER A 285 -6.41 3.03 5.39
C SER A 285 -7.85 3.17 4.88
N LEU A 286 -8.08 3.18 3.56
CA LEU A 286 -9.43 3.26 3.02
C LEU A 286 -10.21 1.94 3.19
N ILE A 287 -9.56 0.80 2.98
CA ILE A 287 -10.22 -0.49 3.20
C ILE A 287 -10.42 -0.80 4.69
N GLU A 288 -9.58 -0.27 5.57
CA GLU A 288 -9.74 -0.33 7.02
C GLU A 288 -10.93 0.53 7.47
N ALA A 289 -11.07 1.74 6.91
CA ALA A 289 -12.22 2.61 7.18
C ALA A 289 -13.53 1.97 6.69
N ALA A 290 -13.53 1.42 5.48
CA ALA A 290 -14.66 0.68 4.92
C ALA A 290 -15.05 -0.52 5.80
N ALA A 291 -14.07 -1.29 6.31
CA ALA A 291 -14.30 -2.38 7.24
C ALA A 291 -14.98 -1.94 8.54
N CYS A 292 -14.63 -0.74 9.04
CA CYS A 292 -15.28 -0.13 10.21
C CYS A 292 -16.66 0.50 9.90
N GLY A 293 -17.12 0.47 8.64
CA GLY A 293 -18.39 1.06 8.23
C GLY A 293 -18.35 2.58 8.07
N ARG A 294 -17.22 3.15 7.68
CA ARG A 294 -17.09 4.60 7.44
C ARG A 294 -17.26 4.92 5.97
N ALA A 295 -18.03 5.97 5.68
CA ALA A 295 -18.05 6.55 4.34
C ALA A 295 -16.66 7.09 3.97
N VAL A 296 -16.26 6.95 2.72
CA VAL A 296 -14.94 7.34 2.23
C VAL A 296 -15.03 8.52 1.28
N VAL A 297 -14.16 9.52 1.43
CA VAL A 297 -13.89 10.54 0.42
C VAL A 297 -12.44 10.41 -0.03
N THR A 298 -12.23 10.19 -1.32
CA THR A 298 -10.88 10.00 -1.87
C THR A 298 -10.79 10.55 -3.30
N THR A 299 -9.60 10.53 -3.86
CA THR A 299 -9.35 11.06 -5.21
C THR A 299 -9.59 10.02 -6.31
N ASP A 300 -9.98 10.50 -7.49
CA ASP A 300 -10.15 9.68 -8.69
C ASP A 300 -8.79 9.37 -9.35
N VAL A 301 -8.00 8.54 -8.67
CA VAL A 301 -6.69 8.06 -9.12
C VAL A 301 -6.57 6.55 -8.93
N PRO A 302 -5.63 5.90 -9.67
CA PRO A 302 -5.34 4.48 -9.46
C PRO A 302 -5.09 4.14 -7.99
N GLY A 303 -5.64 3.04 -7.55
CA GLY A 303 -5.59 2.56 -6.17
C GLY A 303 -6.62 3.20 -5.25
N CYS A 304 -6.82 4.52 -5.29
CA CYS A 304 -7.87 5.18 -4.50
C CYS A 304 -9.26 4.81 -5.03
N ARG A 305 -9.50 4.95 -6.34
CA ARG A 305 -10.76 4.53 -6.96
C ARG A 305 -11.02 3.03 -6.85
N ASP A 306 -9.96 2.23 -6.78
CA ASP A 306 -10.07 0.78 -6.60
C ASP A 306 -10.46 0.38 -5.16
N ALA A 307 -10.32 1.26 -4.19
CA ALA A 307 -10.69 1.00 -2.80
C ALA A 307 -12.18 1.22 -2.50
N ILE A 308 -12.93 1.84 -3.41
CA ILE A 308 -14.36 2.13 -3.25
C ILE A 308 -15.16 1.75 -4.51
N GLU A 309 -16.47 1.70 -4.36
CA GLU A 309 -17.45 1.76 -5.43
C GLU A 309 -18.03 3.17 -5.42
N SER A 310 -17.75 3.96 -6.49
CA SER A 310 -18.06 5.39 -6.55
C SER A 310 -19.57 5.65 -6.36
N ASN A 311 -19.90 6.59 -5.47
CA ASN A 311 -21.24 6.95 -5.02
C ASN A 311 -22.03 5.84 -4.30
N GLU A 312 -21.45 4.64 -4.13
CA GLU A 312 -22.05 3.53 -3.38
C GLU A 312 -21.38 3.37 -2.01
N THR A 313 -20.04 3.36 -1.97
CA THR A 313 -19.27 3.17 -0.71
C THR A 313 -18.44 4.40 -0.35
N GLY A 314 -18.42 5.42 -1.22
CA GLY A 314 -17.69 6.66 -1.02
C GLY A 314 -17.74 7.57 -2.25
N MET A 315 -17.08 8.71 -2.14
CA MET A 315 -17.06 9.75 -3.17
C MET A 315 -15.65 9.95 -3.73
N LEU A 316 -15.58 10.18 -5.04
CA LEU A 316 -14.34 10.51 -5.76
C LEU A 316 -14.27 12.00 -6.07
N VAL A 317 -13.11 12.60 -5.79
CA VAL A 317 -12.83 14.01 -6.11
C VAL A 317 -11.58 14.15 -6.97
N PRO A 318 -11.39 15.26 -7.71
CA PRO A 318 -10.16 15.53 -8.42
C PRO A 318 -8.96 15.70 -7.46
N ILE A 319 -7.75 15.30 -7.91
CA ILE A 319 -6.51 15.57 -7.16
C ILE A 319 -6.24 17.07 -7.04
N LYS A 320 -5.55 17.46 -5.97
CA LYS A 320 -5.10 18.84 -5.74
C LYS A 320 -6.24 19.88 -5.79
N ASN A 321 -7.42 19.49 -5.35
CA ASN A 321 -8.61 20.33 -5.34
C ASN A 321 -9.27 20.29 -3.95
N ALA A 322 -8.85 21.19 -3.07
CA ALA A 322 -9.37 21.31 -1.73
C ALA A 322 -10.84 21.74 -1.70
N VAL A 323 -11.30 22.52 -2.70
CA VAL A 323 -12.71 22.95 -2.80
C VAL A 323 -13.59 21.74 -3.09
N ALA A 324 -13.29 20.96 -4.13
CA ALA A 324 -14.07 19.76 -4.44
C ALA A 324 -14.03 18.73 -3.28
N LEU A 325 -12.92 18.70 -2.54
CA LEU A 325 -12.81 17.85 -1.35
C LEU A 325 -13.73 18.36 -0.22
N ALA A 326 -13.77 19.66 0.01
CA ALA A 326 -14.67 20.29 0.98
C ALA A 326 -16.12 20.04 0.60
N ASP A 327 -16.51 20.29 -0.65
CA ASP A 327 -17.88 20.08 -1.17
C ASP A 327 -18.37 18.64 -0.95
N ALA A 328 -17.50 17.64 -1.23
CA ALA A 328 -17.83 16.23 -1.03
C ALA A 328 -18.00 15.88 0.47
N ILE A 329 -17.17 16.43 1.32
CA ILE A 329 -17.27 16.25 2.78
C ILE A 329 -18.51 16.93 3.31
N GLU A 330 -18.81 18.19 2.93
CA GLU A 330 -20.02 18.93 3.30
C GLU A 330 -21.28 18.19 2.87
N TYR A 331 -21.31 17.68 1.64
CA TYR A 331 -22.43 16.86 1.17
C TYR A 331 -22.69 15.66 2.10
N LEU A 332 -21.65 14.95 2.55
CA LEU A 332 -21.82 13.84 3.49
C LEU A 332 -22.17 14.29 4.91
N ILE A 333 -21.78 15.49 5.33
CA ILE A 333 -22.18 16.07 6.61
C ILE A 333 -23.69 16.35 6.60
N GLU A 334 -24.19 16.97 5.54
CA GLU A 334 -25.58 17.38 5.37
C GLU A 334 -26.54 16.21 5.07
N ASN A 335 -26.00 15.09 4.58
CA ASN A 335 -26.78 13.91 4.18
C ASN A 335 -26.40 12.65 5.00
N PRO A 336 -26.80 12.58 6.28
CA PRO A 336 -26.42 11.48 7.18
C PRO A 336 -26.91 10.12 6.69
N ASP A 337 -28.06 10.02 6.04
CA ASP A 337 -28.59 8.77 5.49
C ASP A 337 -27.70 8.24 4.35
N VAL A 338 -27.22 9.14 3.49
CA VAL A 338 -26.28 8.79 2.41
C VAL A 338 -24.96 8.30 3.01
N ARG A 339 -24.44 9.05 3.99
CA ARG A 339 -23.18 8.72 4.69
C ARG A 339 -23.25 7.35 5.36
N THR A 340 -24.32 7.07 6.11
CA THR A 340 -24.53 5.78 6.79
C THR A 340 -24.70 4.64 5.78
N ARG A 341 -25.46 4.86 4.69
CA ARG A 341 -25.62 3.88 3.60
C ARG A 341 -24.27 3.55 2.96
N MET A 342 -23.46 4.57 2.65
CA MET A 342 -22.11 4.39 2.08
C MET A 342 -21.20 3.61 3.03
N GLY A 343 -21.22 3.90 4.32
CA GLY A 343 -20.45 3.17 5.33
C GLY A 343 -20.85 1.69 5.41
N THR A 344 -22.15 1.40 5.41
CA THR A 344 -22.67 0.02 5.43
C THR A 344 -22.29 -0.74 4.15
N ALA A 345 -22.45 -0.12 2.99
CA ALA A 345 -22.02 -0.69 1.72
C ALA A 345 -20.49 -0.89 1.65
N GLY A 346 -19.72 0.05 2.24
CA GLY A 346 -18.27 -0.07 2.39
C GLY A 346 -17.85 -1.30 3.19
N ARG A 347 -18.56 -1.60 4.29
CA ARG A 347 -18.35 -2.83 5.05
C ARG A 347 -18.61 -4.09 4.21
N ALA A 348 -19.69 -4.13 3.48
CA ALA A 348 -20.02 -5.24 2.60
C ALA A 348 -18.95 -5.44 1.51
N LEU A 349 -18.44 -4.34 0.93
CA LEU A 349 -17.33 -4.38 -0.01
C LEU A 349 -16.04 -4.92 0.63
N ALA A 350 -15.72 -4.50 1.86
CA ALA A 350 -14.56 -4.98 2.59
C ALA A 350 -14.63 -6.50 2.86
N GLU A 351 -15.79 -7.01 3.23
CA GLU A 351 -16.04 -8.45 3.42
C GLU A 351 -15.93 -9.22 2.11
N LYS A 352 -16.45 -8.66 1.03
CA LYS A 352 -16.46 -9.30 -0.29
C LYS A 352 -15.10 -9.32 -0.95
N GLU A 353 -14.31 -8.23 -0.88
CA GLU A 353 -13.12 -8.04 -1.71
C GLU A 353 -11.82 -7.94 -0.91
N PHE A 354 -11.86 -7.43 0.33
CA PHE A 354 -10.66 -7.03 1.07
C PHE A 354 -10.37 -7.85 2.32
N ALA A 355 -11.20 -8.85 2.65
CA ALA A 355 -10.94 -9.72 3.80
C ALA A 355 -9.56 -10.36 3.71
N ILE A 356 -8.78 -10.30 4.80
CA ILE A 356 -7.39 -10.77 4.81
C ILE A 356 -7.27 -12.26 4.45
N GLU A 357 -8.25 -13.07 4.84
CA GLU A 357 -8.31 -14.49 4.55
C GLU A 357 -8.38 -14.77 3.03
N LYS A 358 -9.14 -13.95 2.30
CA LYS A 358 -9.22 -14.04 0.83
C LYS A 358 -7.90 -13.68 0.17
N ILE A 359 -7.26 -12.60 0.63
CA ILE A 359 -5.97 -12.15 0.13
C ILE A 359 -4.90 -13.21 0.37
N VAL A 360 -4.87 -13.79 1.58
CA VAL A 360 -3.95 -14.89 1.92
C VAL A 360 -4.22 -16.11 1.05
N ALA A 361 -5.49 -16.51 0.88
CA ALA A 361 -5.87 -17.66 0.05
C ALA A 361 -5.40 -17.50 -1.42
N GLU A 362 -5.52 -16.30 -2.00
CA GLU A 362 -5.03 -16.02 -3.36
C GLU A 362 -3.49 -16.13 -3.47
N HIS A 363 -2.76 -15.65 -2.47
CA HIS A 363 -1.30 -15.83 -2.42
C HIS A 363 -0.93 -17.32 -2.33
N MET A 364 -1.64 -18.09 -1.50
CA MET A 364 -1.39 -19.53 -1.36
C MET A 364 -1.68 -20.32 -2.65
N LYS A 365 -2.72 -19.95 -3.40
CA LYS A 365 -2.98 -20.52 -4.75
C LYS A 365 -1.83 -20.25 -5.71
N ILE A 366 -1.31 -19.01 -5.71
CA ILE A 366 -0.16 -18.61 -6.55
C ILE A 366 1.07 -19.43 -6.19
N TYR A 367 1.41 -19.56 -4.90
CA TYR A 367 2.60 -20.30 -4.47
C TYR A 367 2.50 -21.79 -4.85
N ARG A 368 1.35 -22.42 -4.61
CA ARG A 368 1.13 -23.82 -5.00
C ARG A 368 1.34 -24.02 -6.50
N LYS A 369 0.68 -23.19 -7.33
CA LYS A 369 0.84 -23.26 -8.79
C LYS A 369 2.30 -23.10 -9.24
N LEU A 370 3.05 -22.19 -8.62
CA LEU A 370 4.45 -21.95 -8.97
C LEU A 370 5.36 -23.11 -8.57
N LEU A 371 5.09 -23.76 -7.43
CA LEU A 371 5.84 -24.95 -6.98
C LEU A 371 5.56 -26.14 -7.88
N ASP A 372 4.30 -26.40 -8.24
CA ASP A 372 3.92 -27.48 -9.16
C ASP A 372 4.61 -27.31 -10.54
N GLN A 373 4.74 -26.06 -11.02
CA GLN A 373 5.45 -25.74 -12.28
C GLN A 373 6.98 -25.82 -12.18
N ALA A 374 7.54 -25.76 -10.98
CA ALA A 374 8.97 -25.88 -10.75
C ALA A 374 9.47 -27.34 -10.70
N GLU A 375 8.56 -28.28 -10.46
CA GLU A 375 8.84 -29.72 -10.39
C GLU A 375 8.73 -30.41 -11.78
N LEU A 376 8.19 -29.71 -12.78
CA LEU A 376 8.12 -30.12 -14.19
C LEU A 376 9.32 -29.58 -14.99
#